data_4768dd4661d556ac89a5fd38d174192a
#
_entry.id   4768dd4661d556ac89a5fd38d174192a
#
_cell.length_a   1.000
_cell.length_b   1.000
_cell.length_c   1.000
_cell.angle_alpha   90.00
_cell.angle_beta   90.00
_cell.angle_gamma   90.00
#
_symmetry.space_group_name_H-M   'P 1'
#
loop_
_entity.id
_entity.type
_entity.pdbx_description
1 polymer ?
#
loop_
_entity_poly.entity_id
_entity_poly.type
_entity_poly.pdbx_seq_one_letter_code
_entity_poly.pdbx_strand_id
1 'polypeptide(L)'
;MSTILPIPSFIRKIAILALLSLLGVAPAASAEQMPNYDHWSQLPNDSLNRMAGRFLDRQCNPDSALLCYTIVANRYYTYRPKGEALHEIIRAMNNLGYLYAFLYFNYEKAYAYPAMALKISKEQGYKGSLPYIYQNLANIYAIQNDLDYNHPNGKAIIANYRKAFYAALAIRDDRILTIILNNLLGTAIDYGFLDQCRREISIYSRLRIPARTPLRAYTKSLCAAAQEGSHNHWQKAADIMGRALIDATPDTRQRTELFHAYTVAILFWRSGDHRGATRQLEYLIRKPFVQSQYDVRLEIYSLLYRISLEQGDKVSADRYLLSFFKAREAMMKATRVGGIERVKFLGQMREINGRVQLMAYRQRAYRLAVIIISLLGSVILLFAFLLYRKNRHLKELNTVLYQRIQEMLLTGEEAKAPQPSSAPESPEEATAGKREKYQNSRLNDQDKAEIMQRIEQVMANPRVICSETFSLGRLSTLTGYSYKVVSQVINERYGKNFNALLAERRICEACRKLNSPDTNSQYTVAAIAESVGYKSYSTFTAAFRKVTGLKPSEYIKIAAKQKKRDFLSSKS
;
A
#
# COMPACT_ATOMS: atom_id res chain seq x y z
N MET A 1 23.22 -44.16 -7.73
CA MET A 1 23.27 -42.84 -8.38
C MET A 1 22.18 -41.96 -7.74
N SER A 2 22.55 -41.07 -6.86
CA SER A 2 21.65 -40.23 -6.09
C SER A 2 21.34 -38.98 -6.90
N THR A 3 20.11 -38.82 -7.34
CA THR A 3 19.58 -37.60 -8.01
C THR A 3 19.35 -36.54 -6.98
N ILE A 4 20.22 -35.51 -7.00
CA ILE A 4 20.09 -34.29 -6.21
C ILE A 4 18.99 -33.45 -6.86
N LEU A 5 17.89 -33.23 -6.13
CA LEU A 5 16.81 -32.31 -6.49
C LEU A 5 17.36 -30.86 -6.67
N PRO A 6 16.94 -30.12 -7.69
CA PRO A 6 17.39 -28.75 -7.89
C PRO A 6 16.84 -27.83 -6.79
N ILE A 7 17.75 -27.19 -6.08
CA ILE A 7 17.43 -26.20 -5.04
C ILE A 7 16.66 -25.02 -5.69
N PRO A 8 15.48 -24.62 -5.15
CA PRO A 8 14.70 -23.51 -5.68
C PRO A 8 15.53 -22.22 -5.78
N SER A 9 15.30 -21.41 -6.81
CA SER A 9 16.08 -20.19 -7.12
C SER A 9 16.14 -19.18 -5.96
N PHE A 10 15.15 -19.20 -5.08
CA PHE A 10 15.09 -18.41 -3.86
C PHE A 10 16.16 -18.83 -2.83
N ILE A 11 16.35 -20.14 -2.63
CA ILE A 11 17.37 -20.68 -1.70
C ILE A 11 18.78 -20.44 -2.25
N ARG A 12 18.98 -20.51 -3.57
CA ARG A 12 20.25 -20.13 -4.21
C ARG A 12 20.60 -18.66 -3.96
N LYS A 13 19.64 -17.72 -4.04
CA LYS A 13 19.87 -16.30 -3.76
C LYS A 13 20.21 -16.06 -2.29
N ILE A 14 19.58 -16.77 -1.37
CA ILE A 14 19.89 -16.68 0.08
C ILE A 14 21.29 -17.27 0.35
N ALA A 15 21.64 -18.40 -0.26
CA ALA A 15 22.97 -19.02 -0.09
C ALA A 15 24.08 -18.14 -0.69
N ILE A 16 23.85 -17.51 -1.84
CA ILE A 16 24.83 -16.58 -2.46
C ILE A 16 24.97 -15.30 -1.59
N LEU A 17 23.89 -14.75 -1.05
CA LEU A 17 23.94 -13.61 -0.13
C LEU A 17 24.64 -13.96 1.20
N ALA A 18 24.44 -15.15 1.72
CA ALA A 18 25.13 -15.64 2.90
C ALA A 18 26.63 -15.89 2.62
N LEU A 19 26.98 -16.43 1.44
CA LEU A 19 28.38 -16.66 1.04
C LEU A 19 29.13 -15.34 0.81
N LEU A 20 28.49 -14.35 0.18
CA LEU A 20 29.09 -13.02 -0.03
C LEU A 20 29.29 -12.25 1.28
N SER A 21 28.46 -12.50 2.30
CA SER A 21 28.64 -11.91 3.62
C SER A 21 29.75 -12.58 4.44
N LEU A 22 30.05 -13.86 4.17
CA LEU A 22 31.14 -14.61 4.80
C LEU A 22 32.52 -14.30 4.19
N LEU A 23 32.58 -13.89 2.92
CA LEU A 23 33.83 -13.64 2.21
C LEU A 23 34.43 -12.24 2.45
N GLY A 24 33.79 -11.39 3.28
CA GLY A 24 34.41 -10.13 3.73
C GLY A 24 34.84 -9.16 2.63
N VAL A 25 34.36 -9.31 1.39
CA VAL A 25 34.69 -8.42 0.28
C VAL A 25 33.91 -7.12 0.45
N ALA A 26 34.45 -6.20 1.23
CA ALA A 26 34.08 -4.80 1.13
C ALA A 26 34.70 -4.25 -0.16
N PRO A 27 33.93 -3.63 -1.07
CA PRO A 27 34.55 -2.84 -2.11
C PRO A 27 35.24 -1.65 -1.44
N ALA A 28 36.53 -1.63 -1.46
CA ALA A 28 37.33 -0.45 -1.16
C ALA A 28 37.18 0.56 -2.30
N ALA A 29 36.07 1.28 -2.31
CA ALA A 29 35.96 2.54 -3.02
C ALA A 29 36.38 3.62 -2.02
N SER A 30 37.45 4.32 -2.29
CA SER A 30 37.86 5.54 -1.60
C SER A 30 36.69 6.54 -1.72
N ALA A 31 35.84 6.61 -0.69
CA ALA A 31 34.81 7.61 -0.62
C ALA A 31 35.48 8.97 -0.44
N GLU A 32 35.39 9.83 -1.44
CA GLU A 32 35.58 11.27 -1.20
C GLU A 32 34.65 11.65 -0.05
N GLN A 33 35.23 12.06 1.08
CA GLN A 33 34.50 12.40 2.29
C GLN A 33 33.58 13.60 2.00
N MET A 34 32.31 13.49 2.39
CA MET A 34 31.41 14.63 2.30
C MET A 34 31.94 15.78 3.16
N PRO A 35 32.02 17.00 2.63
CA PRO A 35 32.34 18.16 3.44
C PRO A 35 31.42 18.18 4.66
N ASN A 36 32.01 18.25 5.85
CA ASN A 36 31.33 18.33 7.16
C ASN A 36 30.65 17.06 7.70
N TYR A 37 30.59 15.93 6.96
CA TYR A 37 29.90 14.72 7.47
C TYR A 37 30.53 14.20 8.77
N ASP A 38 31.86 14.05 8.80
CA ASP A 38 32.56 13.50 9.97
C ASP A 38 32.42 14.41 11.18
N HIS A 39 32.48 15.71 10.99
CA HIS A 39 32.27 16.70 12.04
C HIS A 39 30.82 16.67 12.54
N TRP A 40 29.83 16.70 11.64
CA TRP A 40 28.43 16.70 12.01
C TRP A 40 27.96 15.37 12.60
N SER A 41 28.56 14.27 12.19
CA SER A 41 28.24 12.94 12.74
C SER A 41 28.57 12.80 14.23
N GLN A 42 29.39 13.70 14.79
CA GLN A 42 29.72 13.73 16.21
C GLN A 42 28.75 14.61 17.04
N LEU A 43 27.98 15.48 16.39
CA LEU A 43 27.07 16.40 17.08
C LEU A 43 25.84 15.68 17.68
N PRO A 44 25.28 16.18 18.80
CA PRO A 44 24.04 15.64 19.37
C PRO A 44 22.84 15.71 18.41
N ASN A 45 21.85 14.83 18.57
CA ASN A 45 20.66 14.75 17.72
C ASN A 45 19.87 16.07 17.69
N ASP A 46 19.65 16.68 18.86
CA ASP A 46 18.93 17.93 18.99
C ASP A 46 19.63 19.10 18.29
N SER A 47 20.95 19.14 18.36
CA SER A 47 21.78 20.14 17.67
C SER A 47 21.68 20.00 16.17
N LEU A 48 21.78 18.78 15.64
CA LEU A 48 21.62 18.50 14.22
C LEU A 48 20.20 18.85 13.72
N ASN A 49 19.17 18.53 14.50
CA ASN A 49 17.79 18.86 14.14
C ASN A 49 17.57 20.39 14.14
N ARG A 50 18.14 21.14 15.08
CA ARG A 50 18.10 22.62 15.07
C ARG A 50 18.89 23.22 13.90
N MET A 51 20.04 22.64 13.56
CA MET A 51 20.81 23.06 12.39
C MET A 51 20.03 22.83 11.10
N ALA A 52 19.41 21.66 10.94
CA ALA A 52 18.57 21.34 9.80
C ALA A 52 17.40 22.36 9.63
N GLY A 53 16.74 22.71 10.72
CA GLY A 53 15.70 23.75 10.71
C GLY A 53 16.25 25.10 10.22
N ARG A 54 17.40 25.54 10.74
CA ARG A 54 18.03 26.80 10.31
C ARG A 54 18.46 26.80 8.84
N PHE A 55 18.92 25.65 8.32
CA PHE A 55 19.24 25.51 6.90
C PHE A 55 18.01 25.67 6.00
N LEU A 56 16.84 25.21 6.46
CA LEU A 56 15.59 25.38 5.71
C LEU A 56 15.05 26.81 5.80
N ASP A 57 15.00 27.38 7.02
CA ASP A 57 14.32 28.65 7.27
C ASP A 57 15.14 29.88 6.82
N ARG A 58 16.45 29.88 7.10
CA ARG A 58 17.30 31.08 6.93
C ARG A 58 18.29 31.00 5.80
N GLN A 59 18.80 29.81 5.50
CA GLN A 59 19.91 29.64 4.55
C GLN A 59 19.47 29.04 3.21
N CYS A 60 18.20 28.63 3.10
CA CYS A 60 17.64 27.97 1.92
C CYS A 60 18.57 26.85 1.38
N ASN A 61 19.19 26.09 2.29
CA ASN A 61 20.08 24.99 1.95
C ASN A 61 19.47 23.63 2.32
N PRO A 62 18.60 23.10 1.47
CA PRO A 62 17.90 21.85 1.75
C PRO A 62 18.80 20.62 1.79
N ASP A 63 19.93 20.64 1.07
CA ASP A 63 20.87 19.51 1.03
C ASP A 63 21.58 19.33 2.38
N SER A 64 21.99 20.45 3.01
CA SER A 64 22.56 20.43 4.37
C SER A 64 21.51 19.99 5.41
N ALA A 65 20.26 20.43 5.27
CA ALA A 65 19.18 19.97 6.14
C ALA A 65 18.92 18.48 5.97
N LEU A 66 18.90 17.97 4.72
CA LEU A 66 18.77 16.55 4.41
C LEU A 66 19.89 15.74 5.06
N LEU A 67 21.13 16.20 4.98
CA LEU A 67 22.27 15.55 5.60
C LEU A 67 22.11 15.45 7.12
N CYS A 68 21.80 16.57 7.79
CA CYS A 68 21.61 16.60 9.23
C CYS A 68 20.52 15.61 9.68
N TYR A 69 19.34 15.66 9.06
CA TYR A 69 18.24 14.74 9.40
C TYR A 69 18.58 13.29 9.09
N THR A 70 19.36 13.04 8.02
CA THR A 70 19.77 11.67 7.68
C THR A 70 20.75 11.11 8.69
N ILE A 71 21.71 11.91 9.15
CA ILE A 71 22.65 11.50 10.22
C ILE A 71 21.85 11.09 11.46
N VAL A 72 20.90 11.93 11.90
CA VAL A 72 20.07 11.65 13.07
C VAL A 72 19.22 10.39 12.87
N ALA A 73 18.53 10.27 11.74
CA ALA A 73 17.66 9.12 11.46
C ALA A 73 18.45 7.79 11.41
N ASN A 74 19.67 7.80 10.85
CA ASN A 74 20.51 6.62 10.74
C ASN A 74 20.99 6.08 12.10
N ARG A 75 21.07 6.91 13.13
CA ARG A 75 21.43 6.50 14.50
C ARG A 75 20.41 5.52 15.11
N TYR A 76 19.17 5.50 14.63
CA TYR A 76 18.21 4.47 15.04
C TYR A 76 18.70 3.05 14.78
N TYR A 77 19.37 2.85 13.66
CA TYR A 77 19.86 1.54 13.25
C TYR A 77 21.15 1.14 13.98
N THR A 78 21.94 2.11 14.40
CA THR A 78 23.26 1.90 14.99
C THR A 78 23.18 1.65 16.50
N TYR A 79 22.44 2.51 17.23
CA TYR A 79 22.52 2.55 18.71
C TYR A 79 21.23 2.11 19.41
N ARG A 80 20.11 1.93 18.71
CA ARG A 80 18.78 1.66 19.28
C ARG A 80 18.46 2.56 20.49
N PRO A 81 18.49 3.85 20.33
CA PRO A 81 18.31 4.80 21.40
C PRO A 81 16.92 4.71 22.01
N LYS A 82 16.80 5.17 23.26
CA LYS A 82 15.54 5.31 24.01
C LYS A 82 15.42 6.76 24.49
N GLY A 83 14.26 7.11 25.06
CA GLY A 83 14.05 8.41 25.67
C GLY A 83 14.16 9.56 24.65
N GLU A 84 14.72 10.68 25.09
CA GLU A 84 14.81 11.91 24.30
C GLU A 84 15.60 11.74 22.99
N ALA A 85 16.67 10.95 23.00
CA ALA A 85 17.43 10.66 21.80
C ALA A 85 16.59 9.96 20.72
N LEU A 86 15.66 9.09 21.10
CA LEU A 86 14.72 8.45 20.17
C LEU A 86 13.66 9.44 19.69
N HIS A 87 13.20 10.35 20.54
CA HIS A 87 12.28 11.41 20.15
C HIS A 87 12.86 12.28 19.03
N GLU A 88 14.10 12.71 19.16
CA GLU A 88 14.80 13.49 18.14
C GLU A 88 14.99 12.71 16.83
N ILE A 89 15.18 11.40 16.89
CA ILE A 89 15.26 10.54 15.70
C ILE A 89 13.90 10.43 15.00
N ILE A 90 12.82 10.25 15.75
CA ILE A 90 11.45 10.24 15.22
C ILE A 90 11.16 11.57 14.51
N ARG A 91 11.56 12.69 15.12
CA ARG A 91 11.41 14.03 14.55
C ARG A 91 12.19 14.17 13.24
N ALA A 92 13.45 13.73 13.21
CA ALA A 92 14.26 13.75 11.98
C ALA A 92 13.67 12.90 10.86
N MET A 93 13.21 11.68 11.17
CA MET A 93 12.54 10.81 10.20
C MET A 93 11.26 11.47 9.64
N ASN A 94 10.45 12.08 10.49
CA ASN A 94 9.27 12.80 10.05
C ASN A 94 9.60 13.94 9.11
N ASN A 95 10.62 14.75 9.43
CA ASN A 95 11.06 15.88 8.60
C ASN A 95 11.69 15.41 7.27
N LEU A 96 12.39 14.27 7.26
CA LEU A 96 12.89 13.65 6.01
C LEU A 96 11.74 13.32 5.07
N GLY A 97 10.61 12.83 5.58
CA GLY A 97 9.43 12.58 4.75
C GLY A 97 8.96 13.83 4.02
N TYR A 98 8.85 14.94 4.73
CA TYR A 98 8.48 16.24 4.15
C TYR A 98 9.50 16.70 3.10
N LEU A 99 10.80 16.67 3.41
CA LEU A 99 11.84 17.07 2.46
C LEU A 99 11.82 16.25 1.18
N TYR A 100 11.69 14.93 1.31
CA TYR A 100 11.64 14.05 0.13
C TYR A 100 10.39 14.29 -0.73
N ALA A 101 9.24 14.58 -0.13
CA ALA A 101 8.04 14.92 -0.91
C ALA A 101 8.18 16.26 -1.60
N PHE A 102 8.56 17.29 -0.85
CA PHE A 102 8.44 18.69 -1.24
C PHE A 102 9.59 19.18 -2.13
N LEU A 103 10.83 18.75 -1.84
CA LEU A 103 12.01 19.27 -2.54
C LEU A 103 12.63 18.25 -3.51
N TYR A 104 12.49 16.96 -3.23
CA TYR A 104 13.14 15.92 -4.02
C TYR A 104 12.17 15.08 -4.85
N PHE A 105 10.85 15.25 -4.68
CA PHE A 105 9.78 14.50 -5.37
C PHE A 105 9.99 12.98 -5.34
N ASN A 106 10.60 12.48 -4.28
CA ASN A 106 10.81 11.06 -4.05
C ASN A 106 9.74 10.55 -3.08
N TYR A 107 8.57 10.23 -3.61
CA TYR A 107 7.42 9.82 -2.80
C TYR A 107 7.62 8.49 -2.08
N GLU A 108 8.42 7.57 -2.62
CA GLU A 108 8.76 6.33 -1.92
C GLU A 108 9.41 6.61 -0.57
N LYS A 109 10.46 7.44 -0.56
CA LYS A 109 11.14 7.85 0.68
C LYS A 109 10.29 8.77 1.53
N ALA A 110 9.48 9.64 0.89
CA ALA A 110 8.57 10.54 1.57
C ALA A 110 7.58 9.78 2.47
N TYR A 111 7.07 8.64 2.02
CA TYR A 111 6.20 7.77 2.82
C TYR A 111 6.98 6.87 3.78
N ALA A 112 8.12 6.32 3.36
CA ALA A 112 8.86 5.34 4.14
C ALA A 112 9.34 5.90 5.49
N TYR A 113 9.87 7.13 5.52
CA TYR A 113 10.39 7.72 6.75
C TYR A 113 9.31 8.05 7.79
N PRO A 114 8.19 8.76 7.47
CA PRO A 114 7.11 8.97 8.43
C PRO A 114 6.40 7.69 8.85
N ALA A 115 6.26 6.70 7.94
CA ALA A 115 5.70 5.39 8.29
C ALA A 115 6.57 4.67 9.34
N MET A 116 7.89 4.75 9.20
CA MET A 116 8.82 4.23 10.19
C MET A 116 8.74 5.00 11.50
N ALA A 117 8.72 6.35 11.45
CA ALA A 117 8.52 7.20 12.62
C ALA A 117 7.22 6.85 13.36
N LEU A 118 6.13 6.63 12.62
CA LEU A 118 4.83 6.23 13.15
C LEU A 118 4.89 4.86 13.86
N LYS A 119 5.54 3.89 13.21
CA LYS A 119 5.71 2.55 13.78
C LYS A 119 6.47 2.63 15.09
N ILE A 120 7.62 3.30 15.11
CA ILE A 120 8.46 3.46 16.31
C ILE A 120 7.69 4.20 17.42
N SER A 121 6.99 5.29 17.07
CA SER A 121 6.20 6.08 18.04
C SER A 121 5.12 5.24 18.70
N LYS A 122 4.43 4.38 17.96
CA LYS A 122 3.41 3.48 18.49
C LYS A 122 4.01 2.37 19.37
N GLU A 123 5.06 1.72 18.89
CA GLU A 123 5.72 0.62 19.60
C GLU A 123 6.36 1.07 20.92
N GLN A 124 6.85 2.31 20.99
CA GLN A 124 7.53 2.87 22.15
C GLN A 124 6.65 3.82 22.97
N GLY A 125 5.38 4.00 22.60
CA GLY A 125 4.43 4.82 23.35
C GLY A 125 4.65 6.34 23.26
N TYR A 126 5.38 6.85 22.25
CA TYR A 126 5.64 8.28 22.03
C TYR A 126 4.42 9.02 21.47
N LYS A 127 3.41 9.27 22.30
CA LYS A 127 2.15 9.90 21.89
C LYS A 127 2.35 11.34 21.37
N GLY A 128 3.32 12.08 21.90
CA GLY A 128 3.61 13.47 21.51
C GLY A 128 4.04 13.66 20.04
N SER A 129 4.61 12.63 19.43
CA SER A 129 5.05 12.69 18.02
C SER A 129 3.91 12.42 17.02
N LEU A 130 2.85 11.73 17.43
CA LEU A 130 1.79 11.26 16.55
C LEU A 130 1.06 12.37 15.78
N PRO A 131 0.70 13.53 16.39
CA PRO A 131 0.04 14.60 15.68
C PRO A 131 0.84 15.09 14.47
N TYR A 132 2.14 15.31 14.68
CA TYR A 132 3.06 15.80 13.64
C TYR A 132 3.28 14.79 12.52
N ILE A 133 3.35 13.49 12.86
CA ILE A 133 3.54 12.42 11.87
C ILE A 133 2.29 12.27 10.99
N TYR A 134 1.09 12.23 11.59
CA TYR A 134 -0.14 12.12 10.82
C TYR A 134 -0.41 13.36 9.98
N GLN A 135 -0.13 14.56 10.50
CA GLN A 135 -0.21 15.82 9.74
C GLN A 135 0.73 15.78 8.54
N ASN A 136 1.96 15.31 8.73
CA ASN A 136 2.94 15.24 7.65
C ASN A 136 2.55 14.22 6.59
N LEU A 137 2.02 13.06 6.98
CA LEU A 137 1.46 12.09 6.04
C LEU A 137 0.31 12.70 5.23
N ALA A 138 -0.58 13.48 5.85
CA ALA A 138 -1.63 14.19 5.13
C ALA A 138 -1.06 15.19 4.12
N ASN A 139 -0.04 15.97 4.52
CA ASN A 139 0.64 16.92 3.63
C ASN A 139 1.30 16.22 2.44
N ILE A 140 1.96 15.08 2.65
CA ILE A 140 2.60 14.30 1.57
C ILE A 140 1.54 13.81 0.57
N TYR A 141 0.39 13.32 1.05
CA TYR A 141 -0.72 12.94 0.18
C TYR A 141 -1.30 14.14 -0.57
N ALA A 142 -1.38 15.32 0.07
CA ALA A 142 -1.84 16.55 -0.57
C ALA A 142 -0.89 16.98 -1.70
N ILE A 143 0.42 17.03 -1.45
CA ILE A 143 1.43 17.37 -2.46
C ILE A 143 1.37 16.39 -3.65
N GLN A 144 1.18 15.11 -3.41
CA GLN A 144 1.00 14.14 -4.49
C GLN A 144 -0.29 14.37 -5.27
N ASN A 145 -1.37 14.76 -4.59
CA ASN A 145 -2.66 15.07 -5.21
C ASN A 145 -2.61 16.30 -6.10
N ASP A 146 -1.90 17.35 -5.69
CA ASP A 146 -1.79 18.59 -6.45
C ASP A 146 -1.02 18.40 -7.76
N LEU A 147 -0.20 17.36 -7.82
CA LEU A 147 0.52 16.94 -9.02
C LEU A 147 -0.32 16.01 -9.94
N ASP A 148 -1.42 15.44 -9.41
CA ASP A 148 -2.33 14.56 -10.13
C ASP A 148 -3.73 15.18 -10.18
N TYR A 149 -4.18 15.54 -11.37
CA TYR A 149 -5.45 16.21 -11.65
C TYR A 149 -6.69 15.51 -11.10
N ASN A 150 -6.63 14.19 -10.89
CA ASN A 150 -7.78 13.39 -10.48
C ASN A 150 -8.03 13.39 -8.97
N HIS A 151 -7.15 14.03 -8.19
CA HIS A 151 -7.24 14.09 -6.71
C HIS A 151 -7.64 12.77 -6.02
N PRO A 152 -7.01 11.61 -6.36
CA PRO A 152 -7.48 10.30 -5.91
C PRO A 152 -7.38 10.11 -4.39
N ASN A 153 -6.55 10.91 -3.73
CA ASN A 153 -6.19 10.72 -2.32
C ASN A 153 -6.97 11.59 -1.31
N GLY A 154 -7.98 12.36 -1.74
CA GLY A 154 -8.70 13.30 -0.87
C GLY A 154 -9.21 12.68 0.43
N LYS A 155 -9.82 11.49 0.38
CA LYS A 155 -10.26 10.76 1.57
C LYS A 155 -9.11 10.38 2.52
N ALA A 156 -7.96 10.00 1.96
CA ALA A 156 -6.77 9.64 2.74
C ALA A 156 -6.17 10.86 3.45
N ILE A 157 -6.15 12.01 2.79
CA ILE A 157 -5.70 13.29 3.35
C ILE A 157 -6.55 13.65 4.57
N ILE A 158 -7.88 13.71 4.40
CA ILE A 158 -8.82 14.02 5.49
C ILE A 158 -8.68 13.02 6.63
N ALA A 159 -8.59 11.72 6.34
CA ALA A 159 -8.43 10.69 7.36
C ALA A 159 -7.15 10.86 8.18
N ASN A 160 -6.03 11.25 7.57
CA ASN A 160 -4.77 11.48 8.29
C ASN A 160 -4.81 12.77 9.12
N TYR A 161 -5.38 13.88 8.61
CA TYR A 161 -5.59 15.07 9.42
C TYR A 161 -6.50 14.81 10.62
N ARG A 162 -7.57 14.02 10.46
CA ARG A 162 -8.43 13.62 11.58
C ARG A 162 -7.67 12.79 12.62
N LYS A 163 -6.83 11.84 12.20
CA LYS A 163 -5.94 11.10 13.11
C LYS A 163 -4.99 12.06 13.86
N ALA A 164 -4.43 13.04 13.15
CA ALA A 164 -3.59 14.07 13.74
C ALA A 164 -4.35 14.88 14.78
N PHE A 165 -5.58 15.31 14.47
CA PHE A 165 -6.45 16.07 15.37
C PHE A 165 -6.72 15.30 16.68
N TYR A 166 -7.13 14.05 16.60
CA TYR A 166 -7.39 13.24 17.80
C TYR A 166 -6.10 12.94 18.58
N ALA A 167 -4.98 12.79 17.92
CA ALA A 167 -3.70 12.63 18.58
C ALA A 167 -3.28 13.90 19.33
N ALA A 168 -3.48 15.09 18.74
CA ALA A 168 -3.22 16.39 19.39
C ALA A 168 -4.16 16.63 20.59
N LEU A 169 -5.43 16.28 20.43
CA LEU A 169 -6.41 16.35 21.51
C LEU A 169 -6.02 15.45 22.69
N ALA A 170 -5.52 14.24 22.41
CA ALA A 170 -5.11 13.28 23.45
C ALA A 170 -3.90 13.75 24.26
N ILE A 171 -2.99 14.50 23.66
CA ILE A 171 -1.82 15.09 24.37
C ILE A 171 -2.08 16.49 24.94
N ARG A 172 -3.28 17.04 24.73
CA ARG A 172 -3.69 18.38 25.18
C ARG A 172 -2.78 19.51 24.67
N ASP A 173 -2.30 19.40 23.44
CA ASP A 173 -1.52 20.46 22.79
C ASP A 173 -2.44 21.34 21.95
N ASP A 174 -2.90 22.46 22.55
CA ASP A 174 -3.84 23.38 21.93
C ASP A 174 -3.25 24.09 20.70
N ARG A 175 -1.94 24.29 20.66
CA ARG A 175 -1.27 24.94 19.54
C ARG A 175 -1.28 24.04 18.30
N ILE A 176 -0.81 22.82 18.44
CA ILE A 176 -0.79 21.88 17.32
C ILE A 176 -2.21 21.46 16.90
N LEU A 177 -3.13 21.33 17.87
CA LEU A 177 -4.55 21.06 17.60
C LEU A 177 -5.16 22.13 16.70
N THR A 178 -4.89 23.41 17.01
CA THR A 178 -5.37 24.57 16.24
C THR A 178 -4.81 24.56 14.81
N ILE A 179 -3.51 24.32 14.65
CA ILE A 179 -2.85 24.23 13.33
C ILE A 179 -3.43 23.09 12.50
N ILE A 180 -3.58 21.91 13.11
CA ILE A 180 -4.10 20.72 12.41
C ILE A 180 -5.54 20.95 11.98
N LEU A 181 -6.38 21.56 12.82
CA LEU A 181 -7.77 21.85 12.46
C LEU A 181 -7.85 22.84 11.29
N ASN A 182 -7.00 23.87 11.26
CA ASN A 182 -6.94 24.79 10.13
C ASN A 182 -6.60 24.05 8.82
N ASN A 183 -5.59 23.19 8.83
CA ASN A 183 -5.21 22.42 7.66
C ASN A 183 -6.32 21.44 7.24
N LEU A 184 -6.94 20.75 8.21
CA LEU A 184 -8.07 19.87 7.97
C LEU A 184 -9.24 20.58 7.30
N LEU A 185 -9.67 21.72 7.86
CA LEU A 185 -10.82 22.45 7.36
C LEU A 185 -10.55 23.12 6.01
N GLY A 186 -9.37 23.71 5.82
CA GLY A 186 -8.96 24.28 4.53
C GLY A 186 -9.00 23.22 3.44
N THR A 187 -8.41 22.05 3.69
CA THR A 187 -8.44 20.91 2.75
C THR A 187 -9.86 20.37 2.54
N ALA A 188 -10.67 20.28 3.61
CA ALA A 188 -12.04 19.81 3.50
C ALA A 188 -12.95 20.77 2.70
N ILE A 189 -12.70 22.08 2.77
CA ILE A 189 -13.36 23.08 1.92
C ILE A 189 -12.96 22.87 0.46
N ASP A 190 -11.67 22.71 0.17
CA ASP A 190 -11.17 22.55 -1.19
C ASP A 190 -11.69 21.26 -1.84
N TYR A 191 -11.61 20.14 -1.14
CA TYR A 191 -12.02 18.82 -1.70
C TYR A 191 -13.52 18.49 -1.51
N GLY A 192 -14.30 19.32 -0.80
CA GLY A 192 -15.73 19.07 -0.60
C GLY A 192 -16.05 18.01 0.46
N PHE A 193 -15.18 17.82 1.47
CA PHE A 193 -15.36 16.83 2.53
C PHE A 193 -15.78 17.41 3.89
N LEU A 194 -16.40 18.58 3.92
CA LEU A 194 -16.79 19.26 5.17
C LEU A 194 -17.72 18.42 6.06
N ASP A 195 -18.60 17.64 5.48
CA ASP A 195 -19.50 16.75 6.23
C ASP A 195 -18.76 15.77 7.13
N GLN A 196 -17.55 15.35 6.72
CA GLN A 196 -16.71 14.43 7.49
C GLN A 196 -16.03 15.12 8.69
N CYS A 197 -16.04 16.46 8.75
CA CYS A 197 -15.34 17.25 9.76
C CYS A 197 -16.27 17.85 10.85
N ARG A 198 -17.57 17.59 10.77
CA ARG A 198 -18.56 18.15 11.73
C ARG A 198 -18.23 17.83 13.18
N ARG A 199 -17.73 16.63 13.45
CA ARG A 199 -17.37 16.20 14.80
C ARG A 199 -16.17 16.99 15.35
N GLU A 200 -15.14 17.16 14.55
CA GLU A 200 -13.92 17.89 14.91
C GLU A 200 -14.23 19.39 15.17
N ILE A 201 -15.07 20.01 14.34
CA ILE A 201 -15.58 21.37 14.54
C ILE A 201 -16.33 21.47 15.88
N SER A 202 -17.26 20.55 16.15
CA SER A 202 -18.03 20.53 17.40
C SER A 202 -17.14 20.36 18.64
N ILE A 203 -16.14 19.46 18.57
CA ILE A 203 -15.19 19.26 19.66
C ILE A 203 -14.41 20.56 19.92
N TYR A 204 -13.80 21.16 18.89
CA TYR A 204 -12.97 22.36 19.03
C TYR A 204 -13.78 23.55 19.58
N SER A 205 -15.04 23.71 19.14
CA SER A 205 -15.92 24.79 19.60
C SER A 205 -16.25 24.73 21.09
N ARG A 206 -16.20 23.53 21.69
CA ARG A 206 -16.45 23.29 23.13
C ARG A 206 -15.19 23.41 23.99
N LEU A 207 -14.00 23.40 23.35
CA LEU A 207 -12.74 23.50 24.07
C LEU A 207 -12.48 24.92 24.55
N ARG A 208 -11.95 25.04 25.77
CA ARG A 208 -11.46 26.30 26.33
C ARG A 208 -10.03 26.58 25.89
N ILE A 209 -9.84 26.84 24.59
CA ILE A 209 -8.52 27.16 24.05
C ILE A 209 -8.05 28.53 24.63
N PRO A 210 -6.84 28.63 25.21
CA PRO A 210 -6.31 29.87 25.79
C PRO A 210 -6.27 31.01 24.75
N ALA A 211 -6.55 32.23 25.20
CA ALA A 211 -6.57 33.42 24.32
C ALA A 211 -5.23 33.70 23.65
N ARG A 212 -4.11 33.31 24.31
CA ARG A 212 -2.74 33.43 23.80
C ARG A 212 -2.36 32.42 22.72
N THR A 213 -3.21 31.41 22.47
CA THR A 213 -2.91 30.38 21.45
C THR A 213 -2.96 31.03 20.08
N PRO A 214 -1.87 30.99 19.28
CA PRO A 214 -1.85 31.58 17.94
C PRO A 214 -2.93 30.96 17.06
N LEU A 215 -3.50 31.76 16.15
CA LEU A 215 -4.56 31.38 15.21
C LEU A 215 -5.88 30.95 15.86
N ARG A 216 -6.08 31.19 17.16
CA ARG A 216 -7.33 30.82 17.84
C ARG A 216 -8.55 31.57 17.28
N ALA A 217 -8.43 32.88 17.09
CA ALA A 217 -9.53 33.69 16.55
C ALA A 217 -9.79 33.31 15.08
N TYR A 218 -8.73 33.17 14.31
CA TYR A 218 -8.79 32.71 12.93
C TYR A 218 -9.50 31.35 12.81
N THR A 219 -9.08 30.34 13.60
CA THR A 219 -9.67 28.99 13.60
C THR A 219 -11.15 29.00 13.96
N LYS A 220 -11.58 29.86 14.90
CA LYS A 220 -13.00 30.02 15.22
C LYS A 220 -13.80 30.53 14.02
N SER A 221 -13.30 31.51 13.30
CA SER A 221 -13.92 31.99 12.06
C SER A 221 -13.95 30.90 10.99
N LEU A 222 -12.87 30.15 10.83
CA LEU A 222 -12.81 29.04 9.89
C LEU A 222 -13.78 27.90 10.25
N CYS A 223 -13.95 27.57 11.54
CA CYS A 223 -14.95 26.62 11.99
C CYS A 223 -16.38 27.10 11.66
N ALA A 224 -16.69 28.36 11.90
CA ALA A 224 -18.00 28.96 11.58
C ALA A 224 -18.24 28.92 10.06
N ALA A 225 -17.25 29.31 9.25
CA ALA A 225 -17.33 29.23 7.80
C ALA A 225 -17.51 27.79 7.29
N ALA A 226 -16.74 26.84 7.84
CA ALA A 226 -16.85 25.44 7.51
C ALA A 226 -18.24 24.85 7.88
N GLN A 227 -18.82 25.29 8.99
CA GLN A 227 -20.16 24.91 9.39
C GLN A 227 -21.21 25.41 8.39
N GLU A 228 -21.15 26.66 7.96
CA GLU A 228 -22.03 27.20 6.93
C GLU A 228 -21.81 26.47 5.58
N GLY A 229 -20.56 26.24 5.18
CA GLY A 229 -20.21 25.49 3.97
C GLY A 229 -20.73 24.05 3.99
N SER A 230 -20.79 23.39 5.16
CA SER A 230 -21.37 22.05 5.28
C SER A 230 -22.89 22.02 5.06
N HIS A 231 -23.55 23.16 5.09
CA HIS A 231 -24.96 23.36 4.74
C HIS A 231 -25.13 23.99 3.34
N ASN A 232 -24.07 24.05 2.55
CA ASN A 232 -24.01 24.68 1.23
C ASN A 232 -24.24 26.22 1.24
N HIS A 233 -24.13 26.89 2.38
CA HIS A 233 -24.21 28.34 2.49
C HIS A 233 -22.84 29.00 2.20
N TRP A 234 -22.29 28.74 1.02
CA TRP A 234 -20.92 29.12 0.65
C TRP A 234 -20.67 30.61 0.65
N GLN A 235 -21.66 31.42 0.22
CA GLN A 235 -21.53 32.88 0.27
C GLN A 235 -21.38 33.39 1.72
N LYS A 236 -22.19 32.86 2.62
CA LYS A 236 -22.09 33.20 4.05
C LYS A 236 -20.75 32.76 4.65
N ALA A 237 -20.27 31.61 4.24
CA ALA A 237 -18.93 31.12 4.62
C ALA A 237 -17.81 32.08 4.13
N ALA A 238 -17.91 32.56 2.88
CA ALA A 238 -16.98 33.55 2.33
C ALA A 238 -17.02 34.88 3.10
N ASP A 239 -18.22 35.38 3.45
CA ASP A 239 -18.40 36.60 4.22
C ASP A 239 -17.81 36.49 5.64
N ILE A 240 -17.98 35.33 6.30
CA ILE A 240 -17.36 35.06 7.61
C ILE A 240 -15.85 35.11 7.50
N MET A 241 -15.26 34.45 6.49
CA MET A 241 -13.82 34.44 6.30
C MET A 241 -13.29 35.80 5.87
N GLY A 242 -14.02 36.56 5.05
CA GLY A 242 -13.63 37.92 4.66
C GLY A 242 -13.49 38.91 5.85
N ARG A 243 -14.11 38.60 6.99
CA ARG A 243 -14.02 39.37 8.24
C ARG A 243 -13.15 38.71 9.31
N ALA A 244 -12.50 37.60 8.99
CA ALA A 244 -11.73 36.83 9.96
C ALA A 244 -10.48 37.57 10.42
N LEU A 245 -10.27 37.63 11.75
CA LEU A 245 -9.05 38.15 12.33
C LEU A 245 -7.91 37.16 12.20
N ILE A 246 -6.78 37.59 11.63
CA ILE A 246 -5.56 36.79 11.51
C ILE A 246 -4.67 37.06 12.73
N ASP A 247 -4.86 36.30 13.78
CA ASP A 247 -4.10 36.35 15.04
C ASP A 247 -2.82 35.49 14.97
N ALA A 248 -2.10 35.59 13.85
CA ALA A 248 -0.85 34.90 13.61
C ALA A 248 0.34 35.59 14.30
N THR A 249 1.37 34.80 14.65
CA THR A 249 2.65 35.34 15.12
C THR A 249 3.38 36.05 13.96
N PRO A 250 4.28 37.00 14.25
CA PRO A 250 5.04 37.72 13.20
C PRO A 250 5.71 36.76 12.21
N ASP A 251 6.31 35.66 12.70
CA ASP A 251 7.02 34.69 11.88
C ASP A 251 6.09 33.86 10.95
N THR A 252 4.81 33.72 11.32
CA THR A 252 3.83 32.94 10.56
C THR A 252 2.81 33.76 9.80
N ARG A 253 2.77 35.09 10.04
CA ARG A 253 1.73 36.00 9.53
C ARG A 253 1.60 35.94 8.00
N GLN A 254 2.68 36.13 7.29
CA GLN A 254 2.67 36.20 5.83
C GLN A 254 2.14 34.88 5.20
N ARG A 255 2.53 33.74 5.76
CA ARG A 255 2.03 32.44 5.31
C ARG A 255 0.56 32.23 5.66
N THR A 256 0.12 32.71 6.83
CA THR A 256 -1.29 32.62 7.24
C THR A 256 -2.17 33.55 6.39
N GLU A 257 -1.72 34.76 6.06
CA GLU A 257 -2.43 35.65 5.15
C GLU A 257 -2.61 35.05 3.75
N LEU A 258 -1.58 34.36 3.26
CA LEU A 258 -1.67 33.63 2.01
C LEU A 258 -2.68 32.49 2.07
N PHE A 259 -2.60 31.66 3.09
CA PHE A 259 -3.55 30.55 3.31
C PHE A 259 -4.99 31.08 3.46
N HIS A 260 -5.18 32.18 4.20
CA HIS A 260 -6.47 32.83 4.34
C HIS A 260 -7.02 33.27 2.98
N ALA A 261 -6.22 34.03 2.23
CA ALA A 261 -6.66 34.56 0.93
C ALA A 261 -6.96 33.45 -0.09
N TYR A 262 -6.20 32.36 -0.06
CA TYR A 262 -6.47 31.17 -0.88
C TYR A 262 -7.78 30.48 -0.43
N THR A 263 -8.02 30.33 0.87
CA THR A 263 -9.27 29.78 1.42
C THR A 263 -10.48 30.62 1.00
N VAL A 264 -10.37 31.94 1.07
CA VAL A 264 -11.44 32.88 0.61
C VAL A 264 -11.71 32.69 -0.88
N ALA A 265 -10.67 32.52 -1.71
CA ALA A 265 -10.84 32.26 -3.14
C ALA A 265 -11.59 30.95 -3.41
N ILE A 266 -11.28 29.88 -2.65
CA ILE A 266 -12.01 28.62 -2.76
C ILE A 266 -13.48 28.79 -2.36
N LEU A 267 -13.76 29.55 -1.30
CA LEU A 267 -15.15 29.81 -0.87
C LEU A 267 -15.93 30.60 -1.92
N PHE A 268 -15.34 31.60 -2.57
CA PHE A 268 -15.95 32.27 -3.73
C PHE A 268 -16.23 31.29 -4.87
N TRP A 269 -15.27 30.44 -5.20
CA TRP A 269 -15.49 29.41 -6.21
C TRP A 269 -16.66 28.48 -5.85
N ARG A 270 -16.69 28.00 -4.62
CA ARG A 270 -17.78 27.13 -4.11
C ARG A 270 -19.13 27.83 -4.07
N SER A 271 -19.18 29.14 -3.87
CA SER A 271 -20.42 29.92 -3.91
C SER A 271 -20.93 30.20 -5.34
N GLY A 272 -20.16 29.83 -6.37
CA GLY A 272 -20.44 30.17 -7.76
C GLY A 272 -19.92 31.52 -8.22
N ASP A 273 -19.29 32.31 -7.32
CA ASP A 273 -18.60 33.56 -7.72
C ASP A 273 -17.22 33.26 -8.32
N HIS A 274 -17.25 32.66 -9.51
CA HIS A 274 -16.04 32.32 -10.25
C HIS A 274 -15.18 33.55 -10.58
N ARG A 275 -15.83 34.71 -10.82
CA ARG A 275 -15.11 35.97 -11.12
C ARG A 275 -14.38 36.49 -9.88
N GLY A 276 -15.00 36.44 -8.72
CA GLY A 276 -14.39 36.78 -7.45
C GLY A 276 -13.20 35.88 -7.12
N ALA A 277 -13.39 34.60 -7.26
CA ALA A 277 -12.34 33.60 -7.07
C ALA A 277 -11.14 33.82 -7.99
N THR A 278 -11.37 33.96 -9.29
CA THR A 278 -10.30 34.22 -10.29
C THR A 278 -9.55 35.50 -9.97
N ARG A 279 -10.25 36.63 -9.68
CA ARG A 279 -9.64 37.91 -9.34
C ARG A 279 -8.74 37.78 -8.11
N GLN A 280 -9.20 37.10 -7.07
CA GLN A 280 -8.44 36.87 -5.84
C GLN A 280 -7.18 36.06 -6.09
N LEU A 281 -7.28 34.98 -6.87
CA LEU A 281 -6.15 34.10 -7.21
C LEU A 281 -5.12 34.81 -8.10
N GLU A 282 -5.57 35.59 -9.09
CA GLU A 282 -4.69 36.38 -9.94
C GLU A 282 -3.99 37.50 -9.15
N TYR A 283 -4.65 38.08 -8.15
CA TYR A 283 -4.02 39.03 -7.22
C TYR A 283 -2.92 38.33 -6.40
N LEU A 284 -3.22 37.15 -5.85
CA LEU A 284 -2.27 36.38 -5.06
C LEU A 284 -1.03 35.97 -5.88
N ILE A 285 -1.21 35.48 -7.10
CA ILE A 285 -0.09 35.02 -7.93
C ILE A 285 0.90 36.12 -8.26
N ARG A 286 0.47 37.40 -8.24
CA ARG A 286 1.34 38.56 -8.50
C ARG A 286 2.18 39.00 -7.29
N LYS A 287 1.90 38.48 -6.09
CA LYS A 287 2.65 38.81 -4.88
C LYS A 287 4.09 38.28 -4.94
N PRO A 288 5.11 39.10 -4.62
CA PRO A 288 6.51 38.69 -4.65
C PRO A 288 6.78 37.43 -3.82
N PHE A 289 6.17 37.32 -2.65
CA PHE A 289 6.26 36.14 -1.79
C PHE A 289 5.74 34.90 -2.48
N VAL A 290 4.59 34.97 -3.16
CA VAL A 290 4.01 33.82 -3.90
C VAL A 290 4.89 33.44 -5.09
N GLN A 291 5.53 34.41 -5.74
CA GLN A 291 6.45 34.13 -6.84
C GLN A 291 7.67 33.32 -6.43
N SER A 292 8.10 33.43 -5.18
CA SER A 292 9.20 32.63 -4.62
C SER A 292 8.77 31.25 -4.14
N GLN A 293 7.46 30.99 -3.99
CA GLN A 293 6.90 29.72 -3.47
C GLN A 293 6.34 28.88 -4.64
N TYR A 294 7.09 27.90 -5.10
CA TYR A 294 6.70 27.07 -6.24
C TYR A 294 5.44 26.25 -5.99
N ASP A 295 5.30 25.65 -4.80
CA ASP A 295 4.15 24.87 -4.36
C ASP A 295 2.85 25.67 -4.44
N VAL A 296 2.84 26.83 -3.84
CA VAL A 296 1.68 27.73 -3.81
C VAL A 296 1.28 28.17 -5.22
N ARG A 297 2.27 28.43 -6.09
CA ARG A 297 1.97 28.76 -7.49
C ARG A 297 1.28 27.62 -8.22
N LEU A 298 1.70 26.38 -7.97
CA LEU A 298 1.08 25.21 -8.56
C LEU A 298 -0.37 25.05 -8.12
N GLU A 299 -0.65 25.20 -6.81
CA GLU A 299 -2.01 25.17 -6.28
C GLU A 299 -2.91 26.26 -6.89
N ILE A 300 -2.41 27.49 -6.95
CA ILE A 300 -3.16 28.63 -7.53
C ILE A 300 -3.46 28.37 -9.01
N TYR A 301 -2.48 27.96 -9.83
CA TYR A 301 -2.71 27.69 -11.24
C TYR A 301 -3.63 26.50 -11.47
N SER A 302 -3.54 25.48 -10.63
CA SER A 302 -4.45 24.33 -10.68
C SER A 302 -5.90 24.73 -10.42
N LEU A 303 -6.14 25.58 -9.41
CA LEU A 303 -7.47 26.08 -9.10
C LEU A 303 -8.02 27.02 -10.20
N LEU A 304 -7.19 27.93 -10.71
CA LEU A 304 -7.56 28.81 -11.86
C LEU A 304 -7.94 27.98 -13.10
N TYR A 305 -7.20 26.92 -13.37
CA TYR A 305 -7.52 25.99 -14.45
C TYR A 305 -8.88 25.32 -14.25
N ARG A 306 -9.15 24.78 -13.06
CA ARG A 306 -10.45 24.16 -12.72
C ARG A 306 -11.61 25.14 -12.88
N ILE A 307 -11.47 26.35 -12.35
CA ILE A 307 -12.50 27.39 -12.46
C ILE A 307 -12.78 27.72 -13.95
N SER A 308 -11.72 27.87 -14.75
CA SER A 308 -11.88 28.18 -16.18
C SER A 308 -12.56 27.05 -16.96
N LEU A 309 -12.26 25.78 -16.61
CA LEU A 309 -12.95 24.62 -17.22
C LEU A 309 -14.43 24.61 -16.89
N GLU A 310 -14.82 24.87 -15.64
CA GLU A 310 -16.22 24.92 -15.22
C GLU A 310 -17.00 26.05 -15.91
N GLN A 311 -16.32 27.18 -16.21
CA GLN A 311 -16.89 28.30 -16.96
C GLN A 311 -16.95 28.04 -18.48
N GLY A 312 -16.36 26.96 -18.98
CA GLY A 312 -16.23 26.68 -20.41
C GLY A 312 -15.22 27.58 -21.14
N ASP A 313 -14.44 28.38 -20.41
CA ASP A 313 -13.38 29.23 -20.97
C ASP A 313 -12.09 28.43 -21.23
N LYS A 314 -12.09 27.77 -22.39
CA LYS A 314 -10.95 26.94 -22.82
C LYS A 314 -9.66 27.73 -22.98
N VAL A 315 -9.74 29.00 -23.43
CA VAL A 315 -8.56 29.85 -23.66
C VAL A 315 -7.85 30.14 -22.34
N SER A 316 -8.60 30.56 -21.32
CA SER A 316 -8.05 30.79 -19.99
C SER A 316 -7.58 29.47 -19.33
N ALA A 317 -8.32 28.39 -19.50
CA ALA A 317 -7.91 27.06 -19.01
C ALA A 317 -6.56 26.66 -19.59
N ASP A 318 -6.37 26.70 -20.89
CA ASP A 318 -5.09 26.35 -21.55
C ASP A 318 -3.95 27.26 -21.10
N ARG A 319 -4.22 28.56 -20.91
CA ARG A 319 -3.23 29.52 -20.40
C ARG A 319 -2.78 29.18 -18.98
N TYR A 320 -3.71 28.86 -18.07
CA TYR A 320 -3.37 28.51 -16.69
C TYR A 320 -2.71 27.14 -16.60
N LEU A 321 -3.12 26.18 -17.43
CA LEU A 321 -2.47 24.87 -17.56
C LEU A 321 -1.01 25.02 -18.01
N LEU A 322 -0.76 25.84 -19.01
CA LEU A 322 0.61 26.16 -19.45
C LEU A 322 1.41 26.82 -18.35
N SER A 323 0.80 27.74 -17.59
CA SER A 323 1.45 28.41 -16.44
C SER A 323 1.78 27.44 -15.33
N PHE A 324 0.90 26.47 -15.07
CA PHE A 324 1.15 25.36 -14.14
C PHE A 324 2.37 24.54 -14.56
N PHE A 325 2.44 24.11 -15.82
CA PHE A 325 3.59 23.34 -16.32
C PHE A 325 4.90 24.15 -16.28
N LYS A 326 4.85 25.45 -16.63
CA LYS A 326 6.03 26.35 -16.51
C LYS A 326 6.48 26.50 -15.05
N ALA A 327 5.56 26.67 -14.11
CA ALA A 327 5.88 26.74 -12.70
C ALA A 327 6.47 25.41 -12.20
N ARG A 328 5.92 24.27 -12.63
CA ARG A 328 6.44 22.93 -12.32
C ARG A 328 7.83 22.72 -12.90
N GLU A 329 8.07 23.12 -14.15
CA GLU A 329 9.39 23.03 -14.77
C GLU A 329 10.41 23.90 -14.03
N ALA A 330 10.03 25.16 -13.69
CA ALA A 330 10.88 26.06 -12.90
C ALA A 330 11.22 25.47 -11.53
N MET A 331 10.25 24.86 -10.85
CA MET A 331 10.45 24.15 -9.61
C MET A 331 11.42 22.97 -9.78
N MET A 332 11.24 22.15 -10.83
CA MET A 332 12.16 21.05 -11.14
C MET A 332 13.57 21.55 -11.47
N LYS A 333 13.69 22.66 -12.19
CA LYS A 333 15.00 23.31 -12.47
C LYS A 333 15.64 23.86 -11.21
N ALA A 334 14.89 24.58 -10.36
CA ALA A 334 15.39 25.10 -9.09
C ALA A 334 15.85 23.99 -8.14
N THR A 335 15.15 22.86 -8.13
CA THR A 335 15.56 21.65 -7.38
C THR A 335 16.70 20.88 -8.06
N ARG A 336 17.01 21.16 -9.34
CA ARG A 336 18.12 20.58 -10.10
C ARG A 336 19.33 21.51 -10.23
N VAL A 337 19.19 22.82 -9.94
CA VAL A 337 20.19 23.88 -10.25
C VAL A 337 21.44 23.88 -9.34
N GLY A 338 21.46 23.06 -8.30
CA GLY A 338 22.77 22.67 -7.79
C GLY A 338 23.33 21.45 -8.53
N GLY A 339 23.08 21.32 -9.85
CA GLY A 339 22.95 20.06 -10.59
C GLY A 339 24.11 19.08 -10.42
N ILE A 340 25.35 19.47 -10.61
CA ILE A 340 26.50 18.56 -10.51
C ILE A 340 26.86 18.33 -9.04
N GLU A 341 26.93 19.39 -8.25
CA GLU A 341 27.22 19.30 -6.80
C GLU A 341 26.11 18.55 -6.06
N ARG A 342 24.84 18.80 -6.43
CA ARG A 342 23.68 18.11 -5.86
C ARG A 342 23.62 16.65 -6.27
N VAL A 343 23.96 16.29 -7.51
CA VAL A 343 24.06 14.88 -7.95
C VAL A 343 25.20 14.20 -7.21
N LYS A 344 26.34 14.85 -7.05
CA LYS A 344 27.49 14.36 -6.27
C LYS A 344 27.10 14.17 -4.80
N PHE A 345 26.45 15.18 -4.19
CA PHE A 345 25.92 15.13 -2.82
C PHE A 345 24.89 14.03 -2.62
N LEU A 346 23.88 13.94 -3.50
CA LEU A 346 22.87 12.87 -3.45
C LEU A 346 23.46 11.49 -3.71
N GLY A 347 24.52 11.41 -4.53
CA GLY A 347 25.29 10.19 -4.76
C GLY A 347 25.98 9.72 -3.47
N GLN A 348 26.68 10.62 -2.80
CA GLN A 348 27.36 10.36 -1.53
C GLN A 348 26.36 10.01 -0.41
N MET A 349 25.23 10.75 -0.33
CA MET A 349 24.13 10.45 0.59
C MET A 349 23.54 9.06 0.34
N ARG A 350 23.39 8.68 -0.93
CA ARG A 350 22.91 7.35 -1.31
C ARG A 350 23.88 6.27 -0.86
N GLU A 351 25.19 6.52 -1.02
CA GLU A 351 26.23 5.60 -0.58
C GLU A 351 26.27 5.44 0.94
N ILE A 352 26.22 6.54 1.70
CA ILE A 352 26.16 6.50 3.17
C ILE A 352 24.90 5.79 3.64
N ASN A 353 23.73 6.15 3.10
CA ASN A 353 22.48 5.47 3.38
C ASN A 353 22.54 3.98 3.02
N GLY A 354 23.16 3.64 1.89
CA GLY A 354 23.39 2.27 1.46
C GLY A 354 24.22 1.48 2.47
N ARG A 355 25.32 2.07 2.96
CA ARG A 355 26.20 1.43 3.98
C ARG A 355 25.43 1.21 5.30
N VAL A 356 24.72 2.23 5.78
CA VAL A 356 23.95 2.12 7.03
C VAL A 356 22.81 1.12 6.88
N GLN A 357 22.08 1.15 5.77
CA GLN A 357 21.03 0.18 5.48
C GLN A 357 21.59 -1.24 5.34
N LEU A 358 22.75 -1.40 4.72
CA LEU A 358 23.43 -2.70 4.61
C LEU A 358 23.81 -3.26 5.98
N MET A 359 24.35 -2.41 6.88
CA MET A 359 24.63 -2.83 8.27
C MET A 359 23.35 -3.22 9.01
N ALA A 360 22.29 -2.43 8.89
CA ALA A 360 20.99 -2.74 9.47
C ALA A 360 20.39 -4.02 8.89
N TYR A 361 20.54 -4.21 7.58
CA TYR A 361 20.08 -5.42 6.88
C TYR A 361 20.85 -6.66 7.35
N ARG A 362 22.19 -6.55 7.49
CA ARG A 362 23.02 -7.62 8.06
C ARG A 362 22.57 -8.00 9.47
N GLN A 363 22.33 -7.02 10.36
CA GLN A 363 21.83 -7.30 11.70
C GLN A 363 20.44 -7.96 11.70
N ARG A 364 19.55 -7.56 10.79
CA ARG A 364 18.23 -8.20 10.63
C ARG A 364 18.38 -9.61 10.07
N ALA A 365 19.25 -9.79 9.07
CA ALA A 365 19.52 -11.10 8.48
C ALA A 365 20.06 -12.08 9.53
N TYR A 366 21.00 -11.66 10.40
CA TYR A 366 21.49 -12.49 11.50
C TYR A 366 20.38 -12.86 12.49
N ARG A 367 19.50 -11.92 12.84
CA ARG A 367 18.37 -12.23 13.74
C ARG A 367 17.37 -13.17 13.08
N LEU A 368 17.03 -12.93 11.81
CA LEU A 368 16.18 -13.82 11.05
C LEU A 368 16.80 -15.20 10.91
N ALA A 369 18.10 -15.30 10.67
CA ALA A 369 18.82 -16.56 10.62
C ALA A 369 18.73 -17.32 11.96
N VAL A 370 18.93 -16.63 13.09
CA VAL A 370 18.77 -17.23 14.41
C VAL A 370 17.32 -17.70 14.65
N ILE A 371 16.33 -16.88 14.27
CA ILE A 371 14.91 -17.26 14.39
C ILE A 371 14.60 -18.46 13.50
N ILE A 372 15.08 -18.47 12.25
CA ILE A 372 14.88 -19.58 11.30
C ILE A 372 15.54 -20.85 11.81
N ILE A 373 16.77 -20.77 12.34
CA ILE A 373 17.48 -21.92 12.92
C ILE A 373 16.73 -22.45 14.15
N SER A 374 16.23 -21.54 15.00
CA SER A 374 15.43 -21.93 16.18
C SER A 374 14.10 -22.57 15.78
N LEU A 375 13.42 -22.04 14.75
CA LEU A 375 12.20 -22.62 14.20
C LEU A 375 12.46 -23.97 13.55
N LEU A 376 13.53 -24.09 12.76
CA LEU A 376 13.94 -25.36 12.17
C LEU A 376 14.25 -26.42 13.25
N GLY A 377 14.96 -26.01 14.30
CA GLY A 377 15.21 -26.87 15.46
C GLY A 377 13.91 -27.31 16.14
N SER A 378 12.96 -26.37 16.32
CA SER A 378 11.64 -26.65 16.90
C SER A 378 10.80 -27.59 16.00
N VAL A 379 10.86 -27.38 14.68
CA VAL A 379 10.17 -28.26 13.69
C VAL A 379 10.78 -29.66 13.70
N ILE A 380 12.12 -29.78 13.77
CA ILE A 380 12.79 -31.09 13.85
C ILE A 380 12.40 -31.82 15.15
N LEU A 381 12.36 -31.10 16.26
CA LEU A 381 11.93 -31.67 17.55
C LEU A 381 10.44 -32.08 17.51
N LEU A 382 9.59 -31.23 16.94
CA LEU A 382 8.17 -31.57 16.74
C LEU A 382 8.00 -32.79 15.83
N PHE A 383 8.75 -32.83 14.72
CA PHE A 383 8.72 -33.95 13.78
C PHE A 383 9.23 -35.24 14.44
N ALA A 384 10.31 -35.17 15.20
CA ALA A 384 10.81 -36.29 16.00
C ALA A 384 9.77 -36.77 17.02
N PHE A 385 9.09 -35.83 17.71
CA PHE A 385 8.00 -36.14 18.63
C PHE A 385 6.80 -36.79 17.92
N LEU A 386 6.40 -36.24 16.74
CA LEU A 386 5.31 -36.80 15.94
C LEU A 386 5.65 -38.21 15.40
N LEU A 387 6.91 -38.41 14.94
CA LEU A 387 7.39 -39.73 14.55
C LEU A 387 7.40 -40.72 15.72
N TYR A 388 7.85 -40.27 16.90
CA TYR A 388 7.79 -41.07 18.12
C TYR A 388 6.35 -41.45 18.46
N ARG A 389 5.43 -40.46 18.44
CA ARG A 389 4.00 -40.68 18.71
C ARG A 389 3.36 -41.58 17.66
N LYS A 390 3.67 -41.38 16.36
CA LYS A 390 3.21 -42.25 15.24
C LYS A 390 3.74 -43.65 15.35
N ASN A 391 5.03 -43.84 15.70
CA ASN A 391 5.62 -45.15 15.94
C ASN A 391 4.98 -45.86 17.13
N ARG A 392 4.65 -45.13 18.19
CA ARG A 392 3.91 -45.66 19.32
C ARG A 392 2.51 -46.10 18.94
N HIS A 393 1.79 -45.24 18.20
CA HIS A 393 0.44 -45.54 17.70
C HIS A 393 0.42 -46.67 16.69
N LEU A 394 1.42 -46.74 15.78
CA LEU A 394 1.59 -47.89 14.85
C LEU A 394 1.84 -49.19 15.62
N LYS A 395 2.61 -49.17 16.69
CA LYS A 395 2.80 -50.34 17.54
C LYS A 395 1.49 -50.77 18.21
N GLU A 396 0.70 -49.83 18.70
CA GLU A 396 -0.62 -50.11 19.28
C GLU A 396 -1.58 -50.67 18.23
N LEU A 397 -1.62 -50.04 17.03
CA LEU A 397 -2.44 -50.50 15.90
C LEU A 397 -2.02 -51.90 15.42
N ASN A 398 -0.71 -52.12 15.29
CA ASN A 398 -0.16 -53.45 14.94
C ASN A 398 -0.50 -54.52 15.99
N THR A 399 -0.56 -54.13 17.23
CA THR A 399 -0.96 -55.02 18.31
C THR A 399 -2.45 -55.39 18.23
N VAL A 400 -3.29 -54.42 17.98
CA VAL A 400 -4.74 -54.63 17.77
C VAL A 400 -5.01 -55.42 16.48
N LEU A 401 -4.27 -55.10 15.39
CA LEU A 401 -4.35 -55.90 14.15
C LEU A 401 -3.91 -57.34 14.35
N TYR A 402 -2.82 -57.53 15.08
CA TYR A 402 -2.33 -58.88 15.41
C TYR A 402 -3.37 -59.66 16.24
N GLN A 403 -3.97 -59.05 17.27
CA GLN A 403 -5.05 -59.66 18.05
C GLN A 403 -6.25 -60.03 17.17
N ARG A 404 -6.65 -59.15 16.27
CA ARG A 404 -7.74 -59.42 15.31
C ARG A 404 -7.42 -60.54 14.32
N ILE A 405 -6.17 -60.59 13.84
CA ILE A 405 -5.70 -61.70 12.98
C ILE A 405 -5.69 -62.99 13.77
N GLN A 406 -5.28 -62.99 15.02
CA GLN A 406 -5.34 -64.15 15.89
C GLN A 406 -6.78 -64.63 16.12
N GLU A 407 -7.71 -63.73 16.39
CA GLU A 407 -9.13 -64.03 16.52
C GLU A 407 -9.71 -64.62 15.21
N MET A 408 -9.33 -64.03 14.04
CA MET A 408 -9.74 -64.53 12.73
C MET A 408 -9.14 -65.94 12.42
N LEU A 409 -7.91 -66.18 12.85
CA LEU A 409 -7.29 -67.50 12.71
C LEU A 409 -7.95 -68.55 13.60
N LEU A 410 -8.50 -68.15 14.74
CA LEU A 410 -9.25 -69.01 15.63
C LEU A 410 -10.69 -69.27 15.18
N THR A 411 -11.27 -68.35 14.43
CA THR A 411 -12.64 -68.47 13.95
C THR A 411 -12.78 -69.02 12.52
N GLY A 412 -11.66 -69.24 11.79
CA GLY A 412 -11.66 -69.95 10.49
C GLY A 412 -12.16 -69.14 9.28
N GLU A 413 -12.23 -67.83 9.35
CA GLU A 413 -12.59 -66.96 8.18
C GLU A 413 -11.35 -66.51 7.40
N GLU A 414 -11.29 -66.86 6.11
CA GLU A 414 -10.20 -66.45 5.20
C GLU A 414 -10.19 -64.95 4.91
N ALA A 415 -9.09 -64.28 5.22
CA ALA A 415 -8.85 -62.90 4.91
C ALA A 415 -8.25 -62.68 3.52
N LYS A 416 -8.90 -61.97 2.66
CA LYS A 416 -8.32 -61.41 1.45
C LYS A 416 -7.35 -60.27 1.79
N ALA A 417 -6.08 -60.43 1.44
CA ALA A 417 -5.01 -59.42 1.61
C ALA A 417 -5.20 -58.23 0.68
N PRO A 418 -4.92 -57.02 1.16
CA PRO A 418 -4.88 -55.82 0.29
C PRO A 418 -3.53 -55.78 -0.45
N GLN A 419 -3.60 -55.61 -1.76
CA GLN A 419 -2.43 -55.40 -2.62
C GLN A 419 -1.90 -53.97 -2.42
N PRO A 420 -0.56 -53.74 -2.46
CA PRO A 420 0.00 -52.42 -2.37
C PRO A 420 -0.16 -51.65 -3.68
N SER A 421 -0.70 -50.47 -3.61
CA SER A 421 -0.82 -49.57 -4.73
C SER A 421 0.54 -48.97 -5.08
N SER A 422 0.89 -49.11 -6.34
CA SER A 422 2.06 -48.58 -7.03
C SER A 422 2.26 -47.07 -6.87
N ALA A 423 3.53 -46.68 -6.80
CA ALA A 423 4.01 -45.30 -6.80
C ALA A 423 3.65 -44.57 -8.09
N PRO A 424 3.49 -43.25 -8.03
CA PRO A 424 3.32 -42.46 -9.24
C PRO A 424 4.67 -42.10 -9.86
N GLU A 425 4.77 -42.41 -11.16
CA GLU A 425 5.83 -41.93 -12.04
C GLU A 425 5.82 -40.42 -12.16
N SER A 426 7.02 -39.83 -12.17
CA SER A 426 7.29 -38.42 -12.42
C SER A 426 7.15 -38.08 -13.90
N PRO A 427 6.67 -36.92 -14.27
CA PRO A 427 6.99 -36.29 -15.55
C PRO A 427 7.91 -35.10 -15.36
N GLU A 428 9.17 -35.31 -15.59
CA GLU A 428 10.09 -34.25 -16.00
C GLU A 428 9.98 -34.06 -17.52
N GLU A 429 10.31 -32.85 -17.96
CA GLU A 429 10.37 -32.35 -19.33
C GLU A 429 9.08 -31.71 -19.89
N ALA A 430 8.84 -30.42 -19.55
CA ALA A 430 8.22 -29.45 -20.48
C ALA A 430 8.15 -27.99 -19.93
N THR A 431 9.14 -27.48 -19.23
CA THR A 431 9.07 -26.06 -18.75
C THR A 431 10.26 -25.16 -19.10
N ALA A 432 11.26 -25.61 -19.84
CA ALA A 432 12.44 -24.79 -20.16
C ALA A 432 12.30 -23.89 -21.41
N GLY A 433 11.24 -24.03 -22.21
CA GLY A 433 11.12 -23.34 -23.52
C GLY A 433 10.19 -22.13 -23.62
N LYS A 434 9.55 -21.67 -22.53
CA LYS A 434 8.45 -20.68 -22.64
C LYS A 434 8.70 -19.28 -22.04
N ARG A 435 9.85 -19.01 -21.44
CA ARG A 435 10.11 -17.70 -20.81
C ARG A 435 10.61 -16.58 -21.75
N GLU A 436 11.08 -16.88 -22.94
CA GLU A 436 11.65 -15.88 -23.85
C GLU A 436 10.68 -15.24 -24.85
N LYS A 437 9.42 -15.65 -24.91
CA LYS A 437 8.52 -15.26 -26.01
C LYS A 437 7.66 -14.00 -25.77
N TYR A 438 7.72 -13.36 -24.61
CA TYR A 438 6.78 -12.28 -24.24
C TYR A 438 7.42 -10.94 -23.82
N GLN A 439 8.70 -10.70 -24.12
CA GLN A 439 9.39 -9.45 -23.71
C GLN A 439 9.02 -8.18 -24.51
N ASN A 440 8.08 -8.21 -25.44
CA ASN A 440 7.78 -7.08 -26.30
C ASN A 440 6.30 -6.64 -26.33
N SER A 441 5.54 -6.73 -25.23
CA SER A 441 4.21 -6.12 -25.20
C SER A 441 4.20 -4.84 -24.37
N ARG A 442 3.88 -3.70 -25.02
CA ARG A 442 3.77 -2.34 -24.45
C ARG A 442 2.46 -2.11 -23.68
N LEU A 443 1.93 -3.11 -22.99
CA LEU A 443 0.72 -2.92 -22.17
C LEU A 443 1.13 -2.36 -20.81
N ASN A 444 0.58 -1.20 -20.44
CA ASN A 444 0.76 -0.66 -19.11
C ASN A 444 -0.06 -1.46 -18.08
N ASP A 445 0.24 -1.31 -16.78
CA ASP A 445 -0.43 -2.10 -15.75
C ASP A 445 -1.92 -1.73 -15.58
N GLN A 446 -2.30 -0.55 -16.01
CA GLN A 446 -3.67 -0.05 -15.97
C GLN A 446 -4.54 -0.69 -17.06
N ASP A 447 -3.99 -0.84 -18.29
CA ASP A 447 -4.65 -1.55 -19.38
C ASP A 447 -4.84 -3.04 -19.03
N LYS A 448 -3.84 -3.67 -18.41
CA LYS A 448 -3.93 -5.06 -17.96
C LYS A 448 -5.04 -5.27 -16.93
N ALA A 449 -5.24 -4.32 -16.01
CA ALA A 449 -6.30 -4.39 -15.00
C ALA A 449 -7.69 -4.31 -15.65
N GLU A 450 -7.89 -3.43 -16.63
CA GLU A 450 -9.15 -3.31 -17.36
C GLU A 450 -9.46 -4.57 -18.18
N ILE A 451 -8.47 -5.09 -18.90
CA ILE A 451 -8.59 -6.34 -19.66
C ILE A 451 -8.99 -7.47 -18.73
N MET A 452 -8.34 -7.55 -17.56
CA MET A 452 -8.59 -8.58 -16.58
C MET A 452 -10.02 -8.52 -16.02
N GLN A 453 -10.50 -7.33 -15.71
CA GLN A 453 -11.87 -7.12 -15.23
C GLN A 453 -12.91 -7.64 -16.25
N ARG A 454 -12.72 -7.38 -17.53
CA ARG A 454 -13.58 -7.88 -18.60
C ARG A 454 -13.52 -9.41 -18.74
N ILE A 455 -12.31 -9.97 -18.62
CA ILE A 455 -12.13 -11.44 -18.62
C ILE A 455 -12.91 -12.06 -17.45
N GLU A 456 -12.79 -11.49 -16.24
CA GLU A 456 -13.47 -11.98 -15.05
C GLU A 456 -14.99 -11.91 -15.18
N GLN A 457 -15.53 -10.83 -15.73
CA GLN A 457 -16.98 -10.71 -15.98
C GLN A 457 -17.51 -11.81 -16.90
N VAL A 458 -16.80 -12.13 -17.97
CA VAL A 458 -17.20 -13.22 -18.89
C VAL A 458 -17.05 -14.59 -18.21
N MET A 459 -15.94 -14.81 -17.51
CA MET A 459 -15.62 -16.06 -16.83
C MET A 459 -16.50 -16.33 -15.59
N ALA A 460 -17.14 -15.32 -15.04
CA ALA A 460 -18.08 -15.45 -13.93
C ALA A 460 -19.46 -15.99 -14.36
N ASN A 461 -19.78 -16.02 -15.65
CA ASN A 461 -21.07 -16.46 -16.14
C ASN A 461 -21.08 -17.98 -16.43
N PRO A 462 -21.75 -18.81 -15.60
CA PRO A 462 -21.77 -20.26 -15.79
C PRO A 462 -22.37 -20.69 -17.15
N ARG A 463 -23.36 -19.96 -17.66
CA ARG A 463 -23.99 -20.30 -18.96
C ARG A 463 -23.02 -20.16 -20.13
N VAL A 464 -22.06 -19.26 -20.01
CA VAL A 464 -21.05 -19.01 -21.04
C VAL A 464 -19.94 -20.06 -20.96
N ILE A 465 -19.33 -20.24 -19.79
CA ILE A 465 -18.18 -21.14 -19.60
C ILE A 465 -18.53 -22.63 -19.72
N CYS A 466 -19.76 -23.01 -19.41
CA CYS A 466 -20.23 -24.38 -19.54
C CYS A 466 -20.69 -24.75 -20.97
N SER A 467 -20.69 -23.80 -21.90
CA SER A 467 -20.93 -24.10 -23.31
C SER A 467 -19.80 -24.96 -23.86
N GLU A 468 -20.14 -26.04 -24.56
CA GLU A 468 -19.19 -26.95 -25.19
C GLU A 468 -18.24 -26.26 -26.17
N THR A 469 -18.73 -25.20 -26.85
CA THR A 469 -17.99 -24.43 -27.86
C THR A 469 -17.18 -23.27 -27.26
N PHE A 470 -17.21 -23.07 -25.95
CA PHE A 470 -16.46 -21.99 -25.32
C PHE A 470 -14.96 -22.24 -25.39
N SER A 471 -14.25 -21.29 -25.99
CA SER A 471 -12.81 -21.36 -26.28
C SER A 471 -12.15 -20.01 -26.01
N LEU A 472 -10.82 -19.98 -25.99
CA LEU A 472 -10.06 -18.73 -25.88
C LEU A 472 -10.37 -17.73 -27.00
N GLY A 473 -10.64 -18.22 -28.21
CA GLY A 473 -11.11 -17.39 -29.33
C GLY A 473 -12.47 -16.73 -29.02
N ARG A 474 -13.40 -17.47 -28.45
CA ARG A 474 -14.69 -16.91 -28.03
C ARG A 474 -14.55 -15.90 -26.90
N LEU A 475 -13.68 -16.15 -25.95
CA LEU A 475 -13.36 -15.20 -24.87
C LEU A 475 -12.75 -13.90 -25.45
N SER A 476 -11.83 -14.02 -26.40
CA SER A 476 -11.25 -12.89 -27.14
C SER A 476 -12.33 -12.03 -27.81
N THR A 477 -13.29 -12.66 -28.50
CA THR A 477 -14.42 -11.93 -29.12
C THR A 477 -15.31 -11.22 -28.08
N LEU A 478 -15.60 -11.88 -26.96
CA LEU A 478 -16.48 -11.34 -25.92
C LEU A 478 -15.85 -10.19 -25.12
N THR A 479 -14.53 -10.23 -24.97
CA THR A 479 -13.78 -9.19 -24.24
C THR A 479 -13.37 -8.03 -25.14
N GLY A 480 -13.37 -8.22 -26.49
CA GLY A 480 -12.94 -7.21 -27.46
C GLY A 480 -11.42 -7.09 -27.61
N TYR A 481 -10.65 -8.00 -27.03
CA TYR A 481 -9.18 -7.97 -27.08
C TYR A 481 -8.62 -9.14 -27.90
N SER A 482 -7.41 -8.97 -28.44
CA SER A 482 -6.78 -10.01 -29.26
C SER A 482 -6.48 -11.28 -28.45
N TYR A 483 -6.53 -12.42 -29.12
CA TYR A 483 -6.20 -13.74 -28.55
C TYR A 483 -4.87 -13.77 -27.79
N LYS A 484 -3.83 -13.10 -28.31
CA LYS A 484 -2.51 -13.03 -27.67
C LYS A 484 -2.57 -12.28 -26.33
N VAL A 485 -3.25 -11.13 -26.32
CA VAL A 485 -3.39 -10.29 -25.14
C VAL A 485 -4.18 -11.00 -24.04
N VAL A 486 -5.32 -11.57 -24.37
CA VAL A 486 -6.13 -12.34 -23.41
C VAL A 486 -5.36 -13.51 -22.83
N SER A 487 -4.64 -14.27 -23.68
CA SER A 487 -3.81 -15.39 -23.21
C SER A 487 -2.66 -14.94 -22.31
N GLN A 488 -2.02 -13.82 -22.64
CA GLN A 488 -0.93 -13.24 -21.85
C GLN A 488 -1.41 -12.80 -20.47
N VAL A 489 -2.50 -12.02 -20.41
CA VAL A 489 -3.06 -11.49 -19.15
C VAL A 489 -3.51 -12.64 -18.24
N ILE A 490 -4.14 -13.69 -18.79
CA ILE A 490 -4.51 -14.89 -18.03
C ILE A 490 -3.27 -15.57 -17.45
N ASN A 491 -2.24 -15.76 -18.27
CA ASN A 491 -1.01 -16.44 -17.83
C ASN A 491 -0.26 -15.61 -16.77
N GLU A 492 -0.17 -14.30 -16.95
CA GLU A 492 0.49 -13.42 -16.00
C GLU A 492 -0.25 -13.36 -14.66
N ARG A 493 -1.59 -13.30 -14.70
CA ARG A 493 -2.41 -13.17 -13.48
C ARG A 493 -2.57 -14.48 -12.70
N TYR A 494 -2.83 -15.59 -13.41
CA TYR A 494 -3.16 -16.87 -12.78
C TYR A 494 -2.02 -17.88 -12.81
N GLY A 495 -0.93 -17.61 -13.53
CA GLY A 495 0.14 -18.59 -13.72
C GLY A 495 -0.31 -19.84 -14.46
N LYS A 496 -1.47 -19.83 -15.13
CA LYS A 496 -2.13 -20.95 -15.79
C LYS A 496 -2.58 -20.55 -17.19
N ASN A 497 -2.60 -21.55 -18.09
CA ASN A 497 -3.21 -21.31 -19.39
C ASN A 497 -4.75 -21.30 -19.30
N PHE A 498 -5.39 -20.74 -20.33
CA PHE A 498 -6.85 -20.66 -20.43
C PHE A 498 -7.57 -21.99 -20.20
N ASN A 499 -7.06 -23.09 -20.78
CA ASN A 499 -7.71 -24.39 -20.65
C ASN A 499 -7.71 -24.90 -19.21
N ALA A 500 -6.64 -24.67 -18.46
CA ALA A 500 -6.56 -25.04 -17.05
C ALA A 500 -7.53 -24.19 -16.20
N LEU A 501 -7.61 -22.88 -16.47
CA LEU A 501 -8.54 -21.97 -15.79
C LEU A 501 -9.99 -22.36 -16.09
N LEU A 502 -10.31 -22.65 -17.35
CA LEU A 502 -11.64 -23.08 -17.75
C LEU A 502 -12.04 -24.41 -17.10
N ALA A 503 -11.11 -25.37 -17.06
CA ALA A 503 -11.35 -26.65 -16.40
C ALA A 503 -11.69 -26.46 -14.91
N GLU A 504 -10.96 -25.64 -14.19
CA GLU A 504 -11.25 -25.34 -12.78
C GLU A 504 -12.65 -24.76 -12.60
N ARG A 505 -13.02 -23.75 -13.39
CA ARG A 505 -14.34 -23.12 -13.32
C ARG A 505 -15.46 -24.11 -13.60
N ARG A 506 -15.31 -24.94 -14.62
CA ARG A 506 -16.28 -25.99 -14.97
C ARG A 506 -16.43 -27.04 -13.87
N ILE A 507 -15.32 -27.47 -13.24
CA ILE A 507 -15.36 -28.44 -12.13
C ILE A 507 -16.01 -27.83 -10.88
N CYS A 508 -15.75 -26.56 -10.58
CA CYS A 508 -16.46 -25.87 -9.49
C CYS A 508 -17.96 -25.87 -9.71
N GLU A 509 -18.42 -25.65 -10.93
CA GLU A 509 -19.84 -25.70 -11.26
C GLU A 509 -20.41 -27.14 -11.16
N ALA A 510 -19.63 -28.14 -11.56
CA ALA A 510 -20.00 -29.54 -11.36
C ALA A 510 -20.18 -29.87 -9.87
N CYS A 511 -19.28 -29.40 -9.00
CA CYS A 511 -19.39 -29.60 -7.56
C CYS A 511 -20.65 -28.94 -6.96
N ARG A 512 -21.02 -27.74 -7.42
CA ARG A 512 -22.27 -27.09 -7.01
C ARG A 512 -23.48 -27.93 -7.38
N LYS A 513 -23.53 -28.41 -8.63
CA LYS A 513 -24.62 -29.28 -9.11
C LYS A 513 -24.70 -30.59 -8.33
N LEU A 514 -23.55 -31.21 -8.02
CA LEU A 514 -23.48 -32.42 -7.21
C LEU A 514 -23.95 -32.23 -5.76
N ASN A 515 -23.83 -31.02 -5.22
CA ASN A 515 -24.29 -30.69 -3.87
C ASN A 515 -25.74 -30.21 -3.79
N SER A 516 -26.36 -29.87 -4.92
CA SER A 516 -27.76 -29.42 -4.95
C SER A 516 -28.73 -30.57 -4.63
N PRO A 517 -29.72 -30.35 -3.76
CA PRO A 517 -30.69 -31.40 -3.40
C PRO A 517 -31.50 -31.93 -4.60
N ASP A 518 -31.86 -31.04 -5.52
CA ASP A 518 -32.71 -31.37 -6.67
C ASP A 518 -31.99 -32.16 -7.77
N THR A 519 -30.67 -32.08 -7.80
CA THR A 519 -29.84 -32.70 -8.86
C THR A 519 -29.40 -34.13 -8.52
N ASN A 520 -29.31 -34.46 -7.23
CA ASN A 520 -28.74 -35.75 -6.77
C ASN A 520 -29.68 -36.94 -6.94
N SER A 521 -30.97 -36.70 -7.16
CA SER A 521 -31.99 -37.77 -7.35
C SER A 521 -32.36 -38.03 -8.82
N GLN A 522 -32.01 -37.12 -9.74
CA GLN A 522 -32.52 -37.15 -11.12
C GLN A 522 -31.42 -37.26 -12.20
N TYR A 523 -30.17 -36.91 -11.91
CA TYR A 523 -29.13 -36.87 -12.95
C TYR A 523 -27.96 -37.83 -12.66
N THR A 524 -27.52 -38.52 -13.70
CA THR A 524 -26.28 -39.31 -13.63
C THR A 524 -25.06 -38.40 -13.62
N VAL A 525 -23.94 -38.88 -13.08
CA VAL A 525 -22.65 -38.13 -13.10
C VAL A 525 -22.23 -37.78 -14.53
N ALA A 526 -22.60 -38.63 -15.51
CA ALA A 526 -22.35 -38.36 -16.91
C ALA A 526 -23.16 -37.17 -17.43
N ALA A 527 -24.45 -37.06 -17.06
CA ALA A 527 -25.28 -35.92 -17.42
C ALA A 527 -24.77 -34.60 -16.80
N ILE A 528 -24.22 -34.68 -15.58
CA ILE A 528 -23.59 -33.52 -14.95
C ILE A 528 -22.31 -33.13 -15.71
N ALA A 529 -21.49 -34.08 -16.13
CA ALA A 529 -20.29 -33.85 -16.94
C ALA A 529 -20.62 -33.10 -18.25
N GLU A 530 -21.65 -33.55 -18.96
CA GLU A 530 -22.15 -32.87 -20.17
C GLU A 530 -22.67 -31.47 -19.88
N SER A 531 -23.44 -31.29 -18.80
CA SER A 531 -24.03 -30.01 -18.42
C SER A 531 -22.99 -28.95 -18.03
N VAL A 532 -21.74 -29.34 -17.79
CA VAL A 532 -20.63 -28.41 -17.52
C VAL A 532 -19.62 -28.37 -18.67
N GLY A 533 -20.00 -28.87 -19.85
CA GLY A 533 -19.26 -28.70 -21.11
C GLY A 533 -18.16 -29.72 -21.37
N TYR A 534 -18.24 -30.95 -20.80
CA TYR A 534 -17.33 -32.07 -21.13
C TYR A 534 -18.02 -33.08 -22.06
N LYS A 535 -17.36 -33.40 -23.17
CA LYS A 535 -17.84 -34.37 -24.16
C LYS A 535 -17.71 -35.84 -23.72
N SER A 536 -16.78 -36.12 -22.83
CA SER A 536 -16.52 -37.49 -22.37
C SER A 536 -16.40 -37.57 -20.86
N TYR A 537 -16.99 -38.60 -20.30
CA TYR A 537 -16.92 -38.88 -18.85
C TYR A 537 -15.49 -39.16 -18.35
N SER A 538 -14.63 -39.73 -19.18
CA SER A 538 -13.22 -39.97 -18.81
C SER A 538 -12.44 -38.68 -18.66
N THR A 539 -12.61 -37.75 -19.60
CA THR A 539 -11.98 -36.41 -19.54
C THR A 539 -12.48 -35.60 -18.33
N PHE A 540 -13.78 -35.69 -18.07
CA PHE A 540 -14.38 -35.08 -16.87
C PHE A 540 -13.77 -35.67 -15.59
N THR A 541 -13.72 -37.01 -15.47
CA THR A 541 -13.18 -37.70 -14.28
C THR A 541 -11.72 -37.35 -14.03
N ALA A 542 -10.91 -37.29 -15.09
CA ALA A 542 -9.50 -36.89 -14.99
C ALA A 542 -9.38 -35.42 -14.52
N ALA A 543 -10.15 -34.51 -15.10
CA ALA A 543 -10.17 -33.10 -14.69
C ALA A 543 -10.70 -32.96 -13.26
N PHE A 544 -11.76 -33.63 -12.90
CA PHE A 544 -12.36 -33.64 -11.57
C PHE A 544 -11.35 -34.10 -10.51
N ARG A 545 -10.67 -35.21 -10.75
CA ARG A 545 -9.63 -35.71 -9.85
C ARG A 545 -8.44 -34.77 -9.76
N LYS A 546 -8.04 -34.17 -10.87
CA LYS A 546 -6.94 -33.20 -10.90
C LYS A 546 -7.27 -31.94 -10.06
N VAL A 547 -8.52 -31.50 -10.07
CA VAL A 547 -8.97 -30.29 -9.36
C VAL A 547 -9.33 -30.60 -7.91
N THR A 548 -10.07 -31.67 -7.67
CA THR A 548 -10.64 -31.97 -6.35
C THR A 548 -9.81 -32.97 -5.54
N GLY A 549 -8.89 -33.65 -6.17
CA GLY A 549 -8.15 -34.78 -5.56
C GLY A 549 -8.97 -36.10 -5.42
N LEU A 550 -10.28 -36.06 -5.65
CA LEU A 550 -11.22 -37.15 -5.48
C LEU A 550 -11.80 -37.63 -6.83
N LYS A 551 -12.23 -38.86 -6.88
CA LYS A 551 -13.10 -39.30 -7.99
C LYS A 551 -14.53 -38.75 -7.75
N PRO A 552 -15.31 -38.45 -8.81
CA PRO A 552 -16.68 -37.97 -8.66
C PRO A 552 -17.55 -38.87 -7.75
N SER A 553 -17.40 -40.17 -7.87
CA SER A 553 -18.11 -41.16 -7.04
C SER A 553 -17.73 -41.12 -5.55
N GLU A 554 -16.49 -40.83 -5.25
CA GLU A 554 -16.02 -40.63 -3.85
C GLU A 554 -16.55 -39.35 -3.26
N TYR A 555 -16.51 -38.27 -4.05
CA TYR A 555 -17.06 -36.99 -3.67
C TYR A 555 -18.55 -37.08 -3.28
N ILE A 556 -19.36 -37.75 -4.10
CA ILE A 556 -20.80 -37.97 -3.82
C ILE A 556 -21.02 -38.75 -2.52
N LYS A 557 -20.21 -39.81 -2.29
CA LYS A 557 -20.32 -40.60 -1.06
C LYS A 557 -20.03 -39.76 0.21
N ILE A 558 -19.03 -38.88 0.14
CA ILE A 558 -18.67 -37.98 1.26
C ILE A 558 -19.78 -36.95 1.47
N ALA A 559 -20.26 -36.36 0.40
CA ALA A 559 -21.33 -35.37 0.45
C ALA A 559 -22.62 -35.95 1.08
N ALA A 560 -22.99 -37.17 0.69
CA ALA A 560 -24.14 -37.85 1.26
C ALA A 560 -23.97 -38.15 2.77
N LYS A 561 -22.75 -38.52 3.19
CA LYS A 561 -22.44 -38.77 4.60
C LYS A 561 -22.50 -37.49 5.45
N GLN A 562 -22.06 -36.37 4.90
CA GLN A 562 -22.10 -35.07 5.55
C GLN A 562 -23.55 -34.59 5.74
N LYS A 563 -24.36 -34.67 4.69
CA LYS A 563 -25.80 -34.35 4.76
C LYS A 563 -26.54 -35.17 5.83
N LYS A 564 -26.21 -36.45 5.95
CA LYS A 564 -26.79 -37.31 6.98
C LYS A 564 -26.39 -36.90 8.40
N ARG A 565 -25.19 -36.41 8.59
CA ARG A 565 -24.70 -35.88 9.87
C ARG A 565 -25.40 -34.57 10.25
N ASP A 566 -25.49 -33.64 9.29
CA ASP A 566 -26.13 -32.34 9.49
C ASP A 566 -27.64 -32.48 9.81
N PHE A 567 -28.29 -33.44 9.14
CA PHE A 567 -29.68 -33.78 9.42
C PHE A 567 -29.91 -34.38 10.82
N LEU A 568 -28.94 -35.14 11.32
CA LEU A 568 -29.01 -35.73 12.66
C LEU A 568 -28.72 -34.68 13.76
N SER A 569 -27.82 -33.72 13.50
CA SER A 569 -27.51 -32.61 14.42
C SER A 569 -28.58 -31.51 14.46
N SER A 570 -29.45 -31.43 13.44
CA SER A 570 -30.59 -30.50 13.42
C SER A 570 -31.83 -31.04 14.12
N LYS A 571 -31.84 -32.31 14.52
CA LYS A 571 -32.96 -32.98 15.25
C LYS A 571 -32.63 -33.24 16.73
N SER A 572 -31.43 -32.94 17.17
CA SER A 572 -31.05 -32.91 18.58
C SER A 572 -30.98 -31.47 19.12
#